data_81703c6c1e76022d5e01fb58dd6e34e5
#
_entry.id   81703c6c1e76022d5e01fb58dd6e34e5
#
_cell.length_a   1.000
_cell.length_b   1.000
_cell.length_c   1.000
_cell.angle_alpha   90.00
_cell.angle_beta   90.00
_cell.angle_gamma   90.00
#
_symmetry.space_group_name_H-M   'P 1'
#
loop_
_entity.id
_entity.type
_entity.pdbx_description
1 polymer ?
#
loop_
_entity_poly.entity_id
_entity_poly.type
_entity_poly.pdbx_seq_one_letter_code
_entity_poly.pdbx_strand_id
1 'polypeptide(L)'
;MSTEPYELGLTRPARRAIFEILPEDVAVAAVEFITGPLLEAPYRVGKPFRDKLAGIHSARLGTQWRVLYRIDESKRVVVVQDIQHRSSAYRRR
;
A
#
# COMPACT_ATOMS: atom_id res chain seq x y z
N MET A 1 11.04 23.70 -2.59
CA MET A 1 10.48 22.67 -2.15
C MET A 1 9.81 21.86 -3.14
N SER A 2 10.13 20.68 -3.22
CA SER A 2 9.57 19.78 -4.17
C SER A 2 8.22 19.28 -3.73
N THR A 3 7.27 19.33 -4.61
CA THR A 3 5.98 18.78 -4.32
C THR A 3 5.67 17.62 -5.25
N GLU A 4 6.70 17.11 -5.89
CA GLU A 4 6.49 16.00 -6.79
C GLU A 4 6.07 14.76 -6.04
N PRO A 5 5.16 13.99 -6.61
CA PRO A 5 4.76 12.75 -5.97
C PRO A 5 5.94 11.78 -5.92
N TYR A 6 5.83 10.84 -5.02
CA TYR A 6 6.79 9.75 -4.97
C TYR A 6 6.58 8.84 -6.17
N GLU A 7 7.59 8.04 -6.46
CA GLU A 7 7.43 7.03 -7.48
C GLU A 7 6.90 5.76 -6.87
N LEU A 8 6.27 4.94 -7.67
CA LEU A 8 5.64 3.72 -7.20
C LEU A 8 6.50 2.51 -7.50
N GLY A 9 6.67 1.65 -6.49
CA GLY A 9 7.25 0.35 -6.68
C GLY A 9 6.27 -0.70 -6.20
N LEU A 10 6.28 -1.85 -6.84
CA LEU A 10 5.41 -2.97 -6.46
C LEU A 10 6.24 -4.22 -6.25
N THR A 11 6.03 -4.87 -5.14
CA THR A 11 6.63 -6.17 -4.93
C THR A 11 5.85 -7.21 -5.73
N ARG A 12 6.38 -8.40 -5.80
CA ARG A 12 5.70 -9.47 -6.47
C ARG A 12 4.34 -9.79 -5.81
N PRO A 13 4.25 -9.90 -4.47
CA PRO A 13 2.95 -10.13 -3.85
C PRO A 13 1.95 -9.02 -4.14
N ALA A 14 2.40 -7.77 -4.17
CA ALA A 14 1.48 -6.68 -4.43
C ALA A 14 0.95 -6.76 -5.85
N ARG A 15 1.85 -7.05 -6.79
CA ARG A 15 1.46 -7.16 -8.17
C ARG A 15 0.48 -8.31 -8.37
N ARG A 16 0.77 -9.42 -7.72
CA ARG A 16 -0.09 -10.57 -7.81
C ARG A 16 -1.46 -10.30 -7.21
N ALA A 17 -1.50 -9.57 -6.11
CA ALA A 17 -2.77 -9.23 -5.50
C ALA A 17 -3.64 -8.46 -6.48
N ILE A 18 -3.06 -7.46 -7.13
CA ILE A 18 -3.82 -6.62 -8.02
C ILE A 18 -4.33 -7.38 -9.24
N PHE A 19 -3.47 -8.19 -9.82
CA PHE A 19 -3.82 -8.83 -11.09
C PHE A 19 -4.47 -10.19 -10.97
N GLU A 20 -4.36 -10.85 -9.83
CA GLU A 20 -4.84 -12.21 -9.72
C GLU A 20 -5.77 -12.51 -8.56
N ILE A 21 -5.72 -11.71 -7.51
CA ILE A 21 -6.44 -12.05 -6.29
C ILE A 21 -7.59 -11.16 -5.96
N LEU A 22 -7.41 -9.86 -6.11
CA LEU A 22 -8.44 -8.90 -5.69
C LEU A 22 -9.65 -8.96 -6.60
N PRO A 23 -10.85 -8.79 -6.04
CA PRO A 23 -12.02 -8.58 -6.88
C PRO A 23 -11.77 -7.39 -7.79
N GLU A 24 -12.42 -7.40 -8.94
CA GLU A 24 -12.14 -6.40 -9.94
C GLU A 24 -12.33 -4.97 -9.44
N ASP A 25 -13.42 -4.73 -8.73
CA ASP A 25 -13.68 -3.38 -8.23
C ASP A 25 -12.63 -2.95 -7.20
N VAL A 26 -12.15 -3.90 -6.40
CA VAL A 26 -11.11 -3.60 -5.42
C VAL A 26 -9.79 -3.35 -6.14
N ALA A 27 -9.52 -4.12 -7.18
CA ALA A 27 -8.29 -3.92 -7.93
C ALA A 27 -8.25 -2.54 -8.56
N VAL A 28 -9.37 -2.10 -9.13
CA VAL A 28 -9.42 -0.78 -9.72
C VAL A 28 -9.20 0.30 -8.66
N ALA A 29 -9.87 0.15 -7.51
CA ALA A 29 -9.70 1.11 -6.44
C ALA A 29 -8.25 1.11 -5.94
N ALA A 30 -7.63 -0.05 -5.90
CA ALA A 30 -6.25 -0.15 -5.45
C ALA A 30 -5.32 0.60 -6.38
N VAL A 31 -5.50 0.41 -7.68
CA VAL A 31 -4.66 1.09 -8.65
C VAL A 31 -4.83 2.60 -8.54
N GLU A 32 -6.06 3.05 -8.40
CA GLU A 32 -6.30 4.49 -8.29
C GLU A 32 -5.64 5.05 -7.03
N PHE A 33 -5.70 4.31 -5.95
CA PHE A 33 -5.13 4.77 -4.70
C PHE A 33 -3.61 4.80 -4.75
N ILE A 34 -2.99 3.73 -5.25
CA ILE A 34 -1.54 3.65 -5.19
C ILE A 34 -0.85 4.49 -6.26
N THR A 35 -1.60 4.93 -7.27
CA THR A 35 -1.00 5.80 -8.28
C THR A 35 -1.37 7.27 -8.06
N GLY A 36 -2.19 7.55 -7.08
CA GLY A 36 -2.60 8.91 -6.77
C GLY A 36 -2.34 9.28 -5.32
N PRO A 37 -3.35 9.18 -4.46
CA PRO A 37 -3.21 9.66 -3.09
C PRO A 37 -2.02 9.10 -2.34
N LEU A 38 -1.71 7.83 -2.55
CA LEU A 38 -0.59 7.21 -1.85
C LEU A 38 0.72 7.90 -2.18
N LEU A 39 0.91 8.23 -3.45
CA LEU A 39 2.17 8.84 -3.87
C LEU A 39 2.24 10.31 -3.55
N GLU A 40 1.09 10.94 -3.38
CA GLU A 40 1.08 12.36 -3.04
C GLU A 40 1.34 12.61 -1.58
N ALA A 41 0.84 11.75 -0.71
CA ALA A 41 0.98 11.97 0.73
C ALA A 41 1.07 10.64 1.47
N PRO A 42 2.16 9.89 1.27
CA PRO A 42 2.25 8.55 1.86
C PRO A 42 2.25 8.52 3.37
N TYR A 43 2.71 9.60 4.01
CA TYR A 43 2.70 9.63 5.46
C TYR A 43 1.34 9.99 6.02
N ARG A 44 0.52 10.61 5.20
CA ARG A 44 -0.78 11.05 5.67
C ARG A 44 -1.88 10.03 5.47
N VAL A 45 -1.83 9.28 4.36
CA VAL A 45 -2.91 8.38 4.03
C VAL A 45 -2.88 7.08 4.81
N GLY A 46 -1.78 6.79 5.51
CA GLY A 46 -1.71 5.58 6.29
C GLY A 46 -0.99 5.81 7.59
N LYS A 47 -0.83 4.74 8.35
CA LYS A 47 -0.17 4.80 9.65
C LYS A 47 0.88 3.74 9.74
N PRO A 48 1.88 3.94 10.61
CA PRO A 48 2.85 2.88 10.82
C PRO A 48 2.14 1.59 11.26
N PHE A 49 2.54 0.49 10.65
CA PHE A 49 1.96 -0.78 10.98
C PHE A 49 2.58 -1.25 12.30
N ARG A 50 1.74 -1.59 13.26
CA ARG A 50 2.24 -1.94 14.54
C ARG A 50 2.93 -3.24 14.52
N ASP A 51 3.36 -3.69 15.58
CA ASP A 51 4.01 -4.93 15.73
C ASP A 51 5.38 -4.92 15.28
N LYS A 52 5.77 -5.97 14.71
CA LYS A 52 7.11 -6.20 14.42
C LYS A 52 7.60 -5.76 13.10
N LEU A 53 6.77 -5.23 12.29
CA LEU A 53 7.18 -4.89 10.92
C LEU A 53 7.57 -3.43 10.85
N ALA A 54 8.71 -3.14 11.42
CA ALA A 54 9.20 -1.77 11.43
C ALA A 54 9.34 -1.26 10.01
N GLY A 55 8.93 -0.04 9.80
CA GLY A 55 9.08 0.58 8.50
C GLY A 55 7.93 0.33 7.54
N ILE A 56 6.98 -0.50 7.95
CA ILE A 56 5.81 -0.76 7.11
C ILE A 56 4.68 0.13 7.55
N HIS A 57 3.97 0.69 6.58
CA HIS A 57 2.78 1.48 6.83
C HIS A 57 1.57 0.73 6.32
N SER A 58 0.42 1.07 6.84
CA SER A 58 -0.83 0.44 6.44
C SER A 58 -1.84 1.53 6.15
N ALA A 59 -2.49 1.46 5.01
CA ALA A 59 -3.55 2.37 4.65
C ALA A 59 -4.79 1.59 4.33
N ARG A 60 -5.95 2.15 4.65
CA ARG A 60 -7.19 1.48 4.34
C ARG A 60 -7.53 1.62 2.88
N LEU A 61 -8.11 0.58 2.34
CA LEU A 61 -8.64 0.61 1.00
C LEU A 61 -10.06 0.11 1.11
N GLY A 62 -11.00 1.02 1.12
CA GLY A 62 -12.38 0.67 1.44
C GLY A 62 -12.48 0.28 2.90
N THR A 63 -13.38 -0.63 3.21
CA THR A 63 -13.59 -1.02 4.60
C THR A 63 -12.96 -2.35 4.95
N GLN A 64 -12.58 -3.13 3.95
CA GLN A 64 -12.12 -4.47 4.21
C GLN A 64 -10.71 -4.78 3.75
N TRP A 65 -10.08 -3.86 3.07
CA TRP A 65 -8.75 -4.12 2.52
C TRP A 65 -7.74 -3.15 3.06
N ARG A 66 -6.48 -3.54 3.07
CA ARG A 66 -5.39 -2.70 3.50
C ARG A 66 -4.25 -2.79 2.53
N VAL A 67 -3.63 -1.66 2.29
CA VAL A 67 -2.44 -1.57 1.46
C VAL A 67 -1.26 -1.44 2.39
N LEU A 68 -0.33 -2.37 2.32
CA LEU A 68 0.89 -2.34 3.13
C LEU A 68 2.01 -1.80 2.27
N TYR A 69 2.71 -0.81 2.76
CA TYR A 69 3.72 -0.16 1.94
C TYR A 69 4.87 0.37 2.79
N ARG A 70 5.96 0.64 2.12
CA ARG A 70 7.16 1.16 2.74
C ARG A 70 7.57 2.41 2.00
N ILE A 71 8.06 3.41 2.70
CA ILE A 71 8.45 4.68 2.09
C ILE A 71 9.97 4.78 2.11
N ASP A 72 10.56 4.92 0.94
CA ASP A 72 11.98 5.11 0.82
C ASP A 72 12.22 6.58 0.50
N GLU A 73 12.54 7.35 1.54
CA GLU A 73 12.71 8.78 1.35
C GLU A 73 13.91 9.14 0.49
N SER A 74 14.97 8.39 0.64
CA SER A 74 16.16 8.75 -0.10
C SER A 74 15.96 8.61 -1.59
N LYS A 75 15.12 7.68 -2.01
CA LYS A 75 14.85 7.50 -3.43
C LYS A 75 13.51 8.07 -3.84
N ARG A 76 12.75 8.58 -2.90
CA ARG A 76 11.42 9.10 -3.16
C ARG A 76 10.55 8.06 -3.83
N VAL A 77 10.51 6.87 -3.26
CA VAL A 77 9.75 5.76 -3.79
C VAL A 77 8.86 5.19 -2.70
N VAL A 78 7.62 4.91 -3.04
CA VAL A 78 6.72 4.17 -2.15
C VAL A 78 6.61 2.77 -2.74
N VAL A 79 7.00 1.78 -1.95
CA VAL A 79 6.95 0.40 -2.39
C VAL A 79 5.76 -0.27 -1.75
N VAL A 80 4.80 -0.67 -2.56
CA VAL A 80 3.63 -1.39 -2.06
C VAL A 80 4.03 -2.83 -1.87
N GLN A 81 3.97 -3.29 -0.61
CA GLN A 81 4.43 -4.61 -0.26
C GLN A 81 3.37 -5.66 -0.50
N ASP A 82 2.12 -5.33 -0.20
CA ASP A 82 1.04 -6.28 -0.35
C ASP A 82 -0.29 -5.55 -0.19
N ILE A 83 -1.36 -6.19 -0.63
CA ILE A 83 -2.71 -5.69 -0.42
C ILE A 83 -3.49 -6.86 0.14
N GLN A 84 -3.97 -6.72 1.36
CA GLN A 84 -4.56 -7.84 2.09
C GLN A 84 -5.94 -7.51 2.59
N HIS A 85 -6.76 -8.54 2.68
CA HIS A 85 -8.04 -8.40 3.34
C HIS A 85 -7.76 -8.18 4.81
N ARG A 86 -8.59 -7.36 5.49
CA ARG A 86 -8.32 -7.03 6.87
C ARG A 86 -8.22 -8.26 7.75
N SER A 87 -9.02 -9.27 7.48
CA SER A 87 -8.97 -10.48 8.28
C SER A 87 -7.67 -11.23 8.08
N SER A 88 -7.15 -11.22 6.87
CA SER A 88 -5.87 -11.86 6.61
C SER A 88 -4.72 -11.16 7.27
N ALA A 89 -4.81 -9.85 7.35
CA ALA A 89 -3.73 -9.07 7.95
C ALA A 89 -3.55 -9.41 9.42
N TYR A 90 -4.61 -9.87 10.07
CA TYR A 90 -4.52 -10.24 11.45
C TYR A 90 -4.31 -11.71 11.68
N ARG A 91 -4.51 -12.53 10.65
CA ARG A 91 -4.31 -13.92 10.78
C ARG A 91 -2.95 -14.27 10.36
N ARG A 92 -2.06 -14.20 11.20
CA ARG A 92 -0.71 -14.52 10.82
C ARG A 92 -0.41 -15.93 11.07
N ARG A 93 0.44 -16.48 10.37
CA ARG A 93 0.79 -17.80 10.63
C ARG A 93 2.21 -17.98 10.72
#